data_c9af129dfcf3390a25bf424ec4f38cc9
#
_entry.id   c9af129dfcf3390a25bf424ec4f38cc9
#
_cell.length_a   1.000
_cell.length_b   1.000
_cell.length_c   1.000
_cell.angle_alpha   90.00
_cell.angle_beta   90.00
_cell.angle_gamma   90.00
#
_symmetry.space_group_name_H-M   'P 1'
#
loop_
_entity.id
_entity.type
_entity.pdbx_description
1 polymer ?
#
loop_
_entity_poly.entity_id
_entity_poly.type
_entity_poly.pdbx_seq_one_letter_code
_entity_poly.pdbx_strand_id
1 'polypeptide(L)'
;MIRARKFKNQTGFTLIELMIVVAILEILASVALPAYSHYRNRAAFTKALLALGVYQSYIIIAAESNRLNDIDDIQEGENGIPDSQXRDEXTHGIHVHKGEIKVTWKDDXSAMSAANYTLTAQNITPPIQWVEGGSCIALGLC
;
A
#
# COMPACT_ATOMS: atom_id res chain seq x y z
N MET A 1 53.93 35.55 33.21
CA MET A 1 52.81 35.02 34.06
C MET A 1 52.01 34.04 33.28
N ILE A 2 52.15 32.76 33.58
CA ILE A 2 51.38 31.67 32.89
C ILE A 2 50.10 31.50 33.67
N ARG A 3 48.96 31.81 33.02
CA ARG A 3 47.63 31.67 33.62
C ARG A 3 47.24 30.17 33.53
N ALA A 4 47.23 29.48 34.66
CA ALA A 4 46.78 28.09 34.72
C ALA A 4 45.27 28.02 34.41
N ARG A 5 44.91 27.35 33.31
CA ARG A 5 43.52 27.08 32.98
C ARG A 5 42.96 26.07 33.98
N LYS A 6 41.98 26.52 34.72
CA LYS A 6 41.24 25.67 35.66
C LYS A 6 40.37 24.72 34.82
N PHE A 7 40.76 23.46 34.76
CA PHE A 7 39.91 22.43 34.11
C PHE A 7 38.67 22.25 34.97
N LYS A 8 37.49 22.54 34.39
CA LYS A 8 36.21 22.23 35.02
C LYS A 8 36.11 20.70 35.10
N ASN A 9 35.85 20.20 36.28
CA ASN A 9 35.56 18.77 36.47
C ASN A 9 34.32 18.40 35.62
N GLN A 10 34.53 17.65 34.57
CA GLN A 10 33.45 17.10 33.77
C GLN A 10 33.05 15.77 34.40
N THR A 11 31.85 15.71 34.91
CA THR A 11 31.24 14.47 35.37
C THR A 11 30.75 13.69 34.14
N GLY A 12 31.35 12.54 33.89
CA GLY A 12 30.95 11.64 32.80
C GLY A 12 29.92 10.65 33.26
N PHE A 13 29.28 9.97 32.29
CA PHE A 13 28.33 8.86 32.53
C PHE A 13 29.05 7.65 33.07
N THR A 14 28.43 6.92 33.98
CA THR A 14 28.94 5.63 34.41
C THR A 14 28.58 4.56 33.35
N LEU A 15 29.37 3.49 33.29
CA LEU A 15 29.19 2.38 32.37
C LEU A 15 27.80 1.72 32.58
N ILE A 16 27.38 1.58 33.83
CA ILE A 16 26.08 0.95 34.15
C ILE A 16 24.89 1.83 33.69
N GLU A 17 25.01 3.14 33.81
CA GLU A 17 23.96 4.07 33.31
C GLU A 17 23.78 3.89 31.81
N LEU A 18 24.87 3.78 31.06
CA LEU A 18 24.80 3.56 29.61
C LEU A 18 24.21 2.18 29.28
N MET A 19 24.60 1.13 30.00
CA MET A 19 24.10 -0.22 29.81
C MET A 19 22.59 -0.32 30.00
N ILE A 20 22.05 0.32 31.04
CA ILE A 20 20.62 0.33 31.32
C ILE A 20 19.85 1.02 30.18
N VAL A 21 20.36 2.15 29.71
CA VAL A 21 19.71 2.89 28.62
C VAL A 21 19.68 2.05 27.33
N VAL A 22 20.80 1.42 26.98
CA VAL A 22 20.87 0.58 25.77
C VAL A 22 19.91 -0.60 25.89
N ALA A 23 19.86 -1.26 27.06
CA ALA A 23 18.95 -2.39 27.29
C ALA A 23 17.47 -1.99 27.09
N ILE A 24 17.08 -0.84 27.62
CA ILE A 24 15.70 -0.34 27.46
C ILE A 24 15.43 -0.02 25.99
N LEU A 25 16.37 0.62 25.28
CA LEU A 25 16.21 0.94 23.86
C LEU A 25 16.08 -0.33 22.99
N GLU A 26 16.82 -1.38 23.32
CA GLU A 26 16.72 -2.67 22.59
C GLU A 26 15.35 -3.30 22.75
N ILE A 27 14.79 -3.27 23.96
CA ILE A 27 13.43 -3.79 24.20
C ILE A 27 12.40 -2.98 23.42
N LEU A 28 12.47 -1.65 23.47
CA LEU A 28 11.55 -0.78 22.75
C LEU A 28 11.66 -0.97 21.23
N ALA A 29 12.88 -1.08 20.71
CA ALA A 29 13.14 -1.27 19.28
C ALA A 29 12.59 -2.63 18.79
N SER A 30 12.67 -3.67 19.60
CA SER A 30 12.21 -5.01 19.21
C SER A 30 10.70 -5.05 18.91
N VAL A 31 9.92 -4.19 19.55
CA VAL A 31 8.46 -4.08 19.32
C VAL A 31 8.17 -3.04 18.23
N ALA A 32 8.89 -1.92 18.22
CA ALA A 32 8.60 -0.79 17.33
C ALA A 32 8.93 -1.08 15.86
N LEU A 33 10.02 -1.78 15.57
CA LEU A 33 10.47 -2.01 14.20
C LEU A 33 9.48 -2.83 13.36
N PRO A 34 8.97 -3.99 13.81
CA PRO A 34 8.00 -4.74 13.01
C PRO A 34 6.69 -3.97 12.82
N ALA A 35 6.21 -3.27 13.85
CA ALA A 35 5.00 -2.46 13.73
C ALA A 35 5.17 -1.35 12.69
N TYR A 36 6.33 -0.69 12.70
CA TYR A 36 6.64 0.38 11.74
C TYR A 36 6.69 -0.15 10.30
N SER A 37 7.32 -1.29 10.07
CA SER A 37 7.44 -1.87 8.73
C SER A 37 6.06 -2.25 8.16
N HIS A 38 5.18 -2.81 8.99
CA HIS A 38 3.81 -3.15 8.58
C HIS A 38 3.02 -1.90 8.22
N TYR A 39 3.09 -0.87 9.05
CA TYR A 39 2.40 0.40 8.82
C TYR A 39 2.89 1.06 7.53
N ARG A 40 4.20 1.05 7.29
CA ARG A 40 4.83 1.59 6.08
C ARG A 40 4.36 0.85 4.82
N ASN A 41 4.28 -0.48 4.88
CA ASN A 41 3.82 -1.29 3.75
C ASN A 41 2.35 -1.01 3.42
N ARG A 42 1.52 -0.91 4.45
CA ARG A 42 0.10 -0.55 4.29
C ARG A 42 -0.06 0.83 3.63
N ALA A 43 0.71 1.82 4.11
CA ALA A 43 0.71 3.16 3.52
C ALA A 43 1.20 3.15 2.06
N ALA A 44 2.20 2.32 1.76
CA ALA A 44 2.70 2.18 0.39
C ALA A 44 1.64 1.53 -0.53
N PHE A 45 0.94 0.50 -0.04
CA PHE A 45 -0.08 -0.23 -0.82
C PHE A 45 -1.24 0.68 -1.23
N THR A 46 -1.49 1.75 -0.49
CA THR A 46 -2.52 2.74 -0.86
C THR A 46 -2.31 3.29 -2.28
N LYS A 47 -1.07 3.33 -2.78
CA LYS A 47 -0.78 3.77 -4.14
C LYS A 47 -1.41 2.84 -5.18
N ALA A 48 -1.38 1.53 -4.92
CA ALA A 48 -2.04 0.55 -5.80
C ALA A 48 -3.57 0.73 -5.77
N LEU A 49 -4.13 0.99 -4.58
CA LEU A 49 -5.57 1.24 -4.45
C LEU A 49 -6.00 2.50 -5.21
N LEU A 50 -5.18 3.55 -5.16
CA LEU A 50 -5.46 4.78 -5.91
C LEU A 50 -5.45 4.53 -7.42
N ALA A 51 -4.50 3.72 -7.90
CA ALA A 51 -4.41 3.36 -9.33
C ALA A 51 -5.66 2.57 -9.76
N LEU A 52 -6.12 1.63 -8.93
CA LEU A 52 -7.36 0.89 -9.18
C LEU A 52 -8.57 1.84 -9.24
N GLY A 53 -8.63 2.84 -8.36
CA GLY A 53 -9.71 3.83 -8.30
C GLY A 53 -9.91 4.59 -9.61
N VAL A 54 -8.85 4.77 -10.38
CA VAL A 54 -8.94 5.38 -11.71
C VAL A 54 -9.79 4.51 -12.64
N TYR A 55 -9.52 3.21 -12.67
CA TYR A 55 -10.28 2.24 -13.49
C TYR A 55 -11.74 2.17 -13.01
N GLN A 56 -11.96 2.16 -11.69
CA GLN A 56 -13.30 2.18 -11.11
C GLN A 56 -14.10 3.39 -11.61
N SER A 57 -13.45 4.56 -11.71
CA SER A 57 -14.09 5.79 -12.21
C SER A 57 -14.54 5.64 -13.67
N TYR A 58 -13.71 5.03 -14.51
CA TYR A 58 -14.08 4.78 -15.92
C TYR A 58 -15.29 3.86 -16.02
N ILE A 59 -15.36 2.83 -15.18
CA ILE A 59 -16.49 1.89 -15.18
C ILE A 59 -17.79 2.63 -14.75
N ILE A 60 -17.70 3.48 -13.73
CA ILE A 60 -18.85 4.27 -13.28
C ILE A 60 -19.35 5.18 -14.43
N ILE A 61 -18.43 5.83 -15.15
CA ILE A 61 -18.77 6.68 -16.30
C ILE A 61 -19.42 5.85 -17.42
N ALA A 62 -18.91 4.65 -17.69
CA ALA A 62 -19.48 3.75 -18.71
C ALA A 62 -20.93 3.35 -18.32
N ALA A 63 -21.15 3.08 -17.05
CA ALA A 63 -22.48 2.73 -16.52
C ALA A 63 -23.44 3.92 -16.64
N GLU A 64 -23.00 5.12 -16.23
CA GLU A 64 -23.82 6.35 -16.29
C GLU A 64 -24.16 6.74 -17.73
N SER A 65 -23.26 6.38 -18.66
CA SER A 65 -23.44 6.67 -20.09
C SER A 65 -24.23 5.57 -20.83
N ASN A 66 -24.76 4.61 -20.10
CA ASN A 66 -25.53 3.46 -20.66
C ASN A 66 -24.73 2.67 -21.72
N ARG A 67 -23.42 2.51 -21.51
CA ARG A 67 -22.55 1.73 -22.41
C ARG A 67 -22.46 0.27 -22.02
N LEU A 68 -22.99 -0.10 -20.84
CA LEU A 68 -22.95 -1.46 -20.29
C LEU A 68 -24.34 -2.08 -20.39
N ASN A 69 -24.42 -3.29 -20.90
CA ASN A 69 -25.67 -4.07 -20.96
C ASN A 69 -25.65 -5.22 -19.94
N ASP A 70 -24.43 -5.66 -19.58
CA ASP A 70 -24.23 -6.77 -18.65
C ASP A 70 -22.93 -6.52 -17.85
N ILE A 71 -22.75 -7.25 -16.78
CA ILE A 71 -21.52 -7.21 -15.97
C ILE A 71 -20.30 -7.62 -16.82
N ASP A 72 -20.48 -8.58 -17.73
CA ASP A 72 -19.42 -9.05 -18.61
C ASP A 72 -18.92 -7.95 -19.59
N ASP A 73 -19.71 -6.88 -19.80
CA ASP A 73 -19.30 -5.71 -20.62
C ASP A 73 -18.26 -4.85 -19.87
N ILE A 74 -18.07 -5.06 -18.57
CA ILE A 74 -17.01 -4.40 -17.80
C ILE A 74 -15.71 -5.14 -18.11
N GLN A 75 -15.06 -4.68 -19.17
CA GLN A 75 -13.89 -5.35 -19.76
C GLN A 75 -12.86 -4.30 -20.20
N GLU A 76 -11.59 -4.58 -19.93
CA GLU A 76 -10.49 -3.70 -20.33
C GLU A 76 -10.48 -3.49 -21.86
N GLY A 77 -10.22 -2.26 -22.28
CA GLY A 77 -10.19 -1.87 -23.70
C GLY A 77 -11.54 -1.70 -24.37
N GLU A 78 -12.65 -1.88 -23.63
CA GLU A 78 -14.01 -1.79 -24.17
C GLU A 78 -14.85 -0.75 -23.41
N ASN A 79 -15.87 -0.24 -24.06
CA ASN A 79 -16.89 0.66 -23.46
C ASN A 79 -16.30 1.92 -22.81
N GLY A 80 -15.05 2.30 -23.18
CA GLY A 80 -14.36 3.44 -22.62
C GLY A 80 -13.51 3.11 -21.38
N ILE A 81 -13.41 1.85 -21.05
CA ILE A 81 -12.56 1.36 -19.96
C ILE A 81 -11.13 1.20 -20.52
N PRO A 82 -10.09 1.73 -19.86
CA PRO A 82 -8.73 1.63 -20.38
C PRO A 82 -8.24 0.18 -20.52
N ASP A 83 -7.26 0.00 -21.40
CA ASP A 83 -6.53 -1.27 -21.53
C ASP A 83 -5.82 -1.64 -20.21
N SER A 84 -5.52 -2.91 -20.06
CA SER A 84 -4.75 -3.41 -18.90
C SER A 84 -3.39 -2.72 -18.79
N GLN A 85 -2.92 -2.62 -17.61
CA GLN A 85 -1.58 -2.09 -17.32
C GLN A 85 -0.65 -3.22 -16.88
N UNK A 86 0.29 -3.51 -17.53
CA UNK A 86 1.15 -4.42 -17.22
C UNK A 86 1.80 -4.11 -15.96
N ARG A 87 2.25 -5.18 -15.40
CA ARG A 87 3.00 -5.16 -14.16
C ARG A 87 4.49 -5.21 -14.43
N ASP A 88 5.24 -4.30 -13.84
CA ASP A 88 6.71 -4.32 -13.91
C ASP A 88 7.31 -3.84 -12.58
N GLU A 89 8.58 -3.56 -12.57
CA GLU A 89 9.30 -3.08 -11.38
C GLU A 89 8.85 -1.69 -10.91
N UNK A 90 8.11 -1.07 -11.71
CA UNK A 90 7.74 0.22 -11.45
C UNK A 90 6.35 0.44 -11.27
N THR A 91 5.71 -0.31 -12.06
CA THR A 91 4.26 -0.11 -12.17
C THR A 91 3.47 -1.30 -11.62
N HIS A 92 2.32 -0.99 -10.99
CA HIS A 92 1.36 -2.01 -10.53
C HIS A 92 0.63 -2.59 -11.74
N GLY A 93 0.34 -3.87 -11.72
CA GLY A 93 -0.50 -4.48 -12.73
C GLY A 93 -1.96 -4.16 -12.46
N ILE A 94 -2.72 -3.79 -13.50
CA ILE A 94 -4.16 -3.57 -13.36
C ILE A 94 -4.87 -4.27 -14.51
N HIS A 95 -5.87 -5.07 -14.19
CA HIS A 95 -6.70 -5.80 -15.15
C HIS A 95 -8.17 -5.59 -14.83
N VAL A 96 -8.98 -5.51 -15.87
CA VAL A 96 -10.44 -5.45 -15.73
C VAL A 96 -11.03 -6.59 -16.57
N HIS A 97 -11.69 -7.53 -15.94
CA HIS A 97 -12.26 -8.67 -16.63
C HIS A 97 -13.58 -9.09 -16.01
N LYS A 98 -14.64 -9.10 -16.81
CA LYS A 98 -15.98 -9.56 -16.42
C LYS A 98 -16.45 -9.01 -15.08
N GLY A 99 -16.38 -7.69 -14.95
CA GLY A 99 -16.87 -7.00 -13.75
C GLY A 99 -15.89 -6.94 -12.60
N GLU A 100 -14.73 -7.58 -12.70
CA GLU A 100 -13.70 -7.53 -11.64
C GLU A 100 -12.57 -6.60 -12.07
N ILE A 101 -12.22 -5.65 -11.20
CA ILE A 101 -10.98 -4.86 -11.31
C ILE A 101 -9.98 -5.49 -10.34
N LYS A 102 -8.80 -5.83 -10.84
CA LYS A 102 -7.73 -6.41 -10.02
C LYS A 102 -6.47 -5.58 -10.15
N VAL A 103 -5.97 -5.07 -9.02
CA VAL A 103 -4.65 -4.45 -8.97
C VAL A 103 -3.68 -5.41 -8.28
N THR A 104 -2.50 -5.56 -8.86
CA THR A 104 -1.43 -6.40 -8.30
C THR A 104 -0.22 -5.51 -8.05
N TRP A 105 0.37 -5.62 -6.85
CA TRP A 105 1.55 -4.86 -6.50
C TRP A 105 2.67 -5.10 -7.51
N LYS A 106 3.43 -4.08 -7.78
CA LYS A 106 4.57 -4.10 -8.73
C LYS A 106 5.61 -5.16 -8.34
N ASP A 107 6.44 -5.51 -9.30
CA ASP A 107 7.41 -6.60 -9.14
C ASP A 107 8.76 -6.06 -8.66
N ASP A 108 8.75 -5.55 -7.46
CA ASP A 108 9.89 -4.86 -6.86
C ASP A 108 10.70 -5.70 -5.85
N UNK A 109 10.23 -6.81 -5.71
CA UNK A 109 10.75 -7.67 -4.88
C UNK A 109 10.54 -7.48 -3.47
N SER A 110 9.75 -6.74 -3.18
CA SER A 110 9.41 -6.53 -1.78
C SER A 110 8.52 -7.65 -1.24
N ALA A 111 8.31 -7.64 0.07
CA ALA A 111 7.37 -8.58 0.70
C ALA A 111 5.93 -8.41 0.19
N MET A 112 5.64 -7.29 -0.48
CA MET A 112 4.33 -7.02 -1.07
C MET A 112 4.21 -7.49 -2.52
N SER A 113 5.32 -7.94 -3.13
CA SER A 113 5.32 -8.39 -4.53
C SER A 113 4.23 -9.44 -4.73
N ALA A 114 3.38 -9.26 -5.73
CA ALA A 114 2.21 -10.08 -6.05
C ALA A 114 1.02 -9.95 -5.09
N ALA A 115 1.11 -9.15 -4.03
CA ALA A 115 -0.09 -8.81 -3.23
C ALA A 115 -1.09 -8.12 -4.16
N ASN A 116 -2.35 -8.48 -4.03
CA ASN A 116 -3.39 -7.95 -4.92
C ASN A 116 -4.64 -7.54 -4.13
N TYR A 117 -5.43 -6.68 -4.78
CA TYR A 117 -6.74 -6.27 -4.28
C TYR A 117 -7.70 -6.29 -5.46
N THR A 118 -8.92 -6.74 -5.20
CA THR A 118 -9.95 -6.81 -6.23
C THR A 118 -11.22 -6.07 -5.79
N LEU A 119 -11.89 -5.48 -6.77
CA LEU A 119 -13.26 -4.97 -6.64
C LEU A 119 -14.10 -5.64 -7.69
N THR A 120 -15.16 -6.32 -7.26
CA THR A 120 -16.08 -7.03 -8.18
C THR A 120 -17.43 -6.31 -8.18
N ALA A 121 -17.86 -5.86 -9.34
CA ALA A 121 -19.15 -5.20 -9.51
C ALA A 121 -20.28 -6.22 -9.34
N GLN A 122 -21.32 -5.82 -8.62
CA GLN A 122 -22.51 -6.66 -8.39
C GLN A 122 -23.69 -6.25 -9.28
N ASN A 123 -23.58 -5.10 -9.92
CA ASN A 123 -24.61 -4.56 -10.82
C ASN A 123 -23.97 -3.55 -11.77
N ILE A 124 -24.69 -3.18 -12.83
CA ILE A 124 -24.24 -2.17 -13.80
C ILE A 124 -25.04 -0.86 -13.70
N THR A 125 -26.06 -0.83 -12.87
CA THR A 125 -26.90 0.37 -12.68
C THR A 125 -26.33 1.20 -11.52
N PRO A 126 -25.98 2.48 -11.76
CA PRO A 126 -25.49 3.33 -10.68
C PRO A 126 -26.53 3.52 -9.57
N PRO A 127 -26.11 3.52 -8.30
CA PRO A 127 -24.72 3.34 -7.85
C PRO A 127 -24.28 1.88 -7.89
N ILE A 128 -23.13 1.63 -8.53
CA ILE A 128 -22.59 0.28 -8.64
C ILE A 128 -22.18 -0.21 -7.23
N GLN A 129 -22.60 -1.40 -6.90
CA GLN A 129 -22.22 -2.07 -5.65
C GLN A 129 -20.97 -2.90 -5.90
N TRP A 130 -19.98 -2.76 -5.01
CA TRP A 130 -18.67 -3.42 -5.15
C TRP A 130 -18.43 -4.38 -3.99
N VAL A 131 -17.86 -5.53 -4.29
CA VAL A 131 -17.40 -6.49 -3.29
C VAL A 131 -15.87 -6.51 -3.34
N GLU A 132 -15.26 -6.34 -2.17
CA GLU A 132 -13.81 -6.30 -2.01
C GLU A 132 -13.24 -7.71 -1.85
N GLY A 133 -12.02 -7.90 -2.36
CA GLY A 133 -11.30 -9.17 -2.22
C GLY A 133 -9.81 -8.99 -2.46
N GLY A 134 -9.12 -10.11 -2.55
CA GLY A 134 -7.69 -10.11 -2.82
C GLY A 134 -6.84 -10.45 -1.60
N SER A 135 -5.59 -10.79 -1.87
CA SER A 135 -4.64 -11.22 -0.83
C SER A 135 -4.26 -10.09 0.14
N CYS A 136 -4.41 -8.83 -0.26
CA CYS A 136 -4.06 -7.69 0.61
C CYS A 136 -4.84 -7.71 1.92
N ILE A 137 -6.09 -8.23 1.91
CA ILE A 137 -6.94 -8.31 3.11
C ILE A 137 -6.28 -9.23 4.13
N ALA A 138 -5.91 -10.44 3.71
CA ALA A 138 -5.24 -11.42 4.58
C ALA A 138 -3.88 -10.94 5.06
N LEU A 139 -3.19 -10.13 4.25
CA LEU A 139 -1.88 -9.55 4.57
C LEU A 139 -1.99 -8.28 5.43
N GLY A 140 -3.20 -7.77 5.65
CA GLY A 140 -3.42 -6.54 6.42
C GLY A 140 -2.90 -5.28 5.73
N LEU A 141 -2.82 -5.30 4.39
CA LEU A 141 -2.29 -4.17 3.60
C LEU A 141 -3.38 -3.20 3.14
N CYS A 142 -4.63 -3.63 3.19
CA CYS A 142 -5.76 -2.82 2.75
C CYS A 142 -6.96 -2.87 3.70
#